data_b1dcf0e985a5c848a1ef0b50cabd1274
#
_entry.id   b1dcf0e985a5c848a1ef0b50cabd1274
#
_cell.length_a   1.000
_cell.length_b   1.000
_cell.length_c   1.000
_cell.angle_alpha   90.00
_cell.angle_beta   90.00
_cell.angle_gamma   90.00
#
_symmetry.space_group_name_H-M   'P 1'
#
loop_
_entity.id
_entity.type
_entity.pdbx_description
1 polymer ?
#
loop_
_entity_poly.entity_id
_entity_poly.type
_entity_poly.pdbx_seq_one_letter_code
_entity_poly.pdbx_strand_id
1 'polypeptide(L)'
;MKKIKLFEEFINEASYVPTDLNDADESSQLDYIKRNSKYETALDKIENPSEKVQLAAVKSNPQELQFIKDPSEKVQIAAVSVDSYKFKNTTTPIDANFDNAMQYIKDPSERVKVAAVSKFGYTIKYIEKPSERLKMMAIETDPVSIKYMKNPSEELQIAAVSHPRPNGSIIIKHIEKPTPKVQLIAIQKNPYILSDIKNPTDEVKALAK
;
A
#
# COMPACT_ATOMS: atom_id res chain seq x y z
N MET A 1 18.18 36.96 26.56
CA MET A 1 19.28 36.68 25.64
C MET A 1 19.65 35.18 25.52
N LYS A 2 19.79 34.40 26.61
CA LYS A 2 20.11 32.95 26.51
C LYS A 2 19.04 32.10 25.78
N LYS A 3 17.72 32.39 25.92
CA LYS A 3 16.66 31.63 25.27
C LYS A 3 16.56 31.86 23.74
N ILE A 4 16.91 33.07 23.27
CA ILE A 4 16.93 33.40 21.84
C ILE A 4 18.10 32.68 21.15
N LYS A 5 19.26 32.62 21.80
CA LYS A 5 20.46 31.91 21.30
C LYS A 5 20.19 30.40 21.16
N LEU A 6 19.47 29.78 22.12
CA LEU A 6 19.10 28.37 22.06
C LEU A 6 18.10 28.10 20.92
N PHE A 7 17.20 29.03 20.63
CA PHE A 7 16.21 28.92 19.53
C PHE A 7 16.87 29.13 18.17
N GLU A 8 17.83 30.05 18.06
CA GLU A 8 18.64 30.24 16.85
C GLU A 8 19.59 29.05 16.58
N GLU A 9 20.18 28.46 17.63
CA GLU A 9 20.95 27.21 17.53
C GLU A 9 20.07 26.05 17.12
N PHE A 10 18.86 25.93 17.68
CA PHE A 10 17.88 24.88 17.31
C PHE A 10 17.36 25.03 15.86
N ILE A 11 17.13 26.25 15.37
CA ILE A 11 16.78 26.51 13.97
C ILE A 11 17.97 26.23 13.05
N ASN A 12 19.19 26.59 13.43
CA ASN A 12 20.39 26.29 12.66
C ASN A 12 20.72 24.80 12.63
N GLU A 13 20.50 24.04 13.72
CA GLU A 13 20.64 22.59 13.72
C GLU A 13 19.52 21.89 12.91
N ALA A 14 18.32 22.47 12.86
CA ALA A 14 17.20 21.95 12.06
C ALA A 14 17.35 22.23 10.55
N SER A 15 18.21 23.18 10.16
CA SER A 15 18.38 23.60 8.76
C SER A 15 19.79 23.40 8.18
N TYR A 16 20.69 22.66 8.86
CA TYR A 16 21.96 22.29 8.26
C TYR A 16 21.73 21.28 7.14
N VAL A 17 21.46 21.79 5.96
CA VAL A 17 21.62 21.05 4.71
C VAL A 17 23.11 21.24 4.36
N PRO A 18 23.92 20.17 4.29
CA PRO A 18 25.26 20.28 3.72
C PRO A 18 25.16 21.00 2.37
N THR A 19 26.06 21.91 2.09
CA THR A 19 26.06 22.73 0.86
C THR A 19 26.14 21.87 -0.40
N ASP A 20 26.60 20.62 -0.28
CA ASP A 20 26.48 19.59 -1.30
C ASP A 20 26.34 18.20 -0.63
N LEU A 21 25.16 17.57 -0.77
CA LEU A 21 24.91 16.23 -0.27
C LEU A 21 25.59 15.15 -1.11
N ASN A 22 25.99 15.46 -2.33
CA ASN A 22 26.68 14.52 -3.22
C ASN A 22 28.13 14.31 -2.81
N ASP A 23 28.77 15.35 -2.24
CA ASP A 23 30.12 15.28 -1.70
C ASP A 23 30.15 14.85 -0.21
N ALA A 24 28.98 14.74 0.43
CA ALA A 24 28.87 14.35 1.81
C ALA A 24 29.16 12.86 2.01
N ASP A 25 29.81 12.50 3.12
CA ASP A 25 30.00 11.10 3.48
C ASP A 25 28.66 10.38 3.77
N GLU A 26 28.67 9.04 3.72
CA GLU A 26 27.47 8.22 3.94
C GLU A 26 26.78 8.52 5.29
N SER A 27 27.55 8.83 6.34
CA SER A 27 27.00 9.14 7.67
C SER A 27 26.20 10.43 7.65
N SER A 28 26.73 11.45 6.99
CA SER A 28 26.07 12.75 6.82
C SER A 28 24.81 12.62 5.95
N GLN A 29 24.84 11.83 4.86
CA GLN A 29 23.67 11.52 4.06
C GLN A 29 22.60 10.79 4.87
N LEU A 30 22.97 9.81 5.70
CA LEU A 30 22.04 9.09 6.57
C LEU A 30 21.40 10.00 7.63
N ASP A 31 22.14 10.91 8.21
CA ASP A 31 21.59 11.87 9.16
C ASP A 31 20.63 12.86 8.50
N TYR A 32 20.95 13.29 7.26
CA TYR A 32 20.04 14.10 6.46
C TYR A 32 18.72 13.36 6.17
N ILE A 33 18.79 12.11 5.68
CA ILE A 33 17.61 11.26 5.43
C ILE A 33 16.77 11.11 6.70
N LYS A 34 17.37 10.81 7.83
CA LYS A 34 16.68 10.64 9.12
C LYS A 34 15.87 11.87 9.55
N ARG A 35 16.39 13.06 9.28
CA ARG A 35 15.77 14.32 9.67
C ARG A 35 14.64 14.72 8.72
N ASN A 36 14.81 14.49 7.43
CA ASN A 36 13.98 15.10 6.38
C ASN A 36 12.98 14.12 5.74
N SER A 37 13.37 12.88 5.44
CA SER A 37 12.53 11.99 4.62
C SER A 37 11.21 11.55 5.28
N LYS A 38 11.01 11.87 6.56
CA LYS A 38 9.73 11.69 7.24
C LYS A 38 8.66 12.71 6.84
N TYR A 39 9.09 13.89 6.44
CA TYR A 39 8.19 15.03 6.21
C TYR A 39 8.13 15.43 4.74
N GLU A 40 9.20 15.19 4.00
CA GLU A 40 9.36 15.49 2.58
C GLU A 40 10.20 14.42 1.91
N THR A 41 10.36 14.48 0.59
CA THR A 41 11.33 13.66 -0.14
C THR A 41 12.73 14.21 0.08
N ALA A 42 13.69 13.34 0.29
CA ALA A 42 15.06 13.70 0.62
C ALA A 42 16.09 13.13 -0.36
N LEU A 43 15.78 11.99 -1.00
CA LEU A 43 16.68 11.38 -2.00
C LEU A 43 16.76 12.16 -3.31
N ASP A 44 15.80 13.02 -3.62
CA ASP A 44 15.83 13.90 -4.78
C ASP A 44 17.04 14.85 -4.80
N LYS A 45 17.73 15.01 -3.66
CA LYS A 45 18.92 15.84 -3.47
C LYS A 45 20.23 15.05 -3.44
N ILE A 46 20.19 13.73 -3.63
CA ILE A 46 21.37 12.86 -3.58
C ILE A 46 21.42 12.04 -4.89
N GLU A 47 22.38 12.35 -5.77
CA GLU A 47 22.45 11.76 -7.12
C GLU A 47 22.73 10.25 -7.13
N ASN A 48 23.61 9.77 -6.27
CA ASN A 48 24.05 8.38 -6.23
C ASN A 48 24.06 7.82 -4.80
N PRO A 49 22.89 7.71 -4.14
CA PRO A 49 22.82 7.23 -2.77
C PRO A 49 23.26 5.77 -2.66
N SER A 50 24.07 5.43 -1.65
CA SER A 50 24.42 4.04 -1.35
C SER A 50 23.16 3.21 -1.03
N GLU A 51 23.22 1.88 -1.19
CA GLU A 51 22.07 1.01 -0.83
C GLU A 51 21.61 1.23 0.62
N LYS A 52 22.53 1.54 1.52
CA LYS A 52 22.24 1.81 2.92
C LYS A 52 21.43 3.10 3.09
N VAL A 53 21.80 4.16 2.35
CA VAL A 53 21.06 5.44 2.32
C VAL A 53 19.70 5.23 1.69
N GLN A 54 19.61 4.51 0.55
CA GLN A 54 18.34 4.15 -0.09
C GLN A 54 17.40 3.39 0.88
N LEU A 55 17.92 2.39 1.59
CA LEU A 55 17.15 1.63 2.58
C LEU A 55 16.66 2.48 3.74
N ALA A 56 17.47 3.41 4.21
CA ALA A 56 17.06 4.33 5.26
C ALA A 56 15.93 5.24 4.79
N ALA A 57 16.04 5.79 3.60
CA ALA A 57 15.05 6.66 2.99
C ALA A 57 13.71 5.95 2.77
N VAL A 58 13.69 4.81 2.05
CA VAL A 58 12.43 4.10 1.77
C VAL A 58 11.76 3.54 3.02
N LYS A 59 12.49 3.24 4.08
CA LYS A 59 11.92 2.86 5.37
C LYS A 59 11.30 4.04 6.13
N SER A 60 11.84 5.24 5.94
CA SER A 60 11.28 6.47 6.48
C SER A 60 10.10 6.97 5.66
N ASN A 61 10.20 6.92 4.33
CA ASN A 61 9.15 7.32 3.40
C ASN A 61 9.20 6.43 2.14
N PRO A 62 8.24 5.53 1.92
CA PRO A 62 8.25 4.63 0.77
C PRO A 62 8.19 5.35 -0.59
N GLN A 63 7.74 6.62 -0.63
CA GLN A 63 7.71 7.42 -1.84
C GLN A 63 9.12 7.82 -2.32
N GLU A 64 10.14 7.73 -1.48
CA GLU A 64 11.53 7.95 -1.87
C GLU A 64 11.99 7.01 -2.98
N LEU A 65 11.29 5.86 -3.16
CA LEU A 65 11.62 4.89 -4.21
C LEU A 65 11.57 5.49 -5.61
N GLN A 66 10.74 6.49 -5.85
CA GLN A 66 10.64 7.17 -7.15
C GLN A 66 11.94 7.87 -7.59
N PHE A 67 12.82 8.21 -6.64
CA PHE A 67 14.09 8.90 -6.91
C PHE A 67 15.27 7.92 -7.06
N ILE A 68 15.03 6.61 -6.91
CA ILE A 68 16.08 5.60 -7.06
C ILE A 68 16.00 5.01 -8.47
N LYS A 69 17.02 5.22 -9.28
CA LYS A 69 17.07 4.79 -10.68
C LYS A 69 17.20 3.31 -10.62
N ASP A 70 17.46 2.39 -10.42
CA ASP A 70 17.55 0.93 -10.43
C ASP A 70 17.63 0.35 -9.00
N PRO A 71 16.53 0.44 -8.21
CA PRO A 71 16.54 -0.03 -6.84
C PRO A 71 16.75 -1.55 -6.77
N SER A 72 17.65 -2.01 -5.88
CA SER A 72 17.83 -3.44 -5.63
C SER A 72 16.53 -4.10 -5.14
N GLU A 73 16.38 -5.41 -5.35
CA GLU A 73 15.21 -6.15 -4.84
C GLU A 73 15.00 -5.93 -3.34
N LYS A 74 16.07 -5.84 -2.57
CA LYS A 74 16.04 -5.57 -1.13
C LYS A 74 15.46 -4.18 -0.81
N VAL A 75 15.82 -3.16 -1.57
CA VAL A 75 15.26 -1.81 -1.44
C VAL A 75 13.79 -1.79 -1.84
N GLN A 76 13.43 -2.45 -2.94
CA GLN A 76 12.04 -2.58 -3.38
C GLN A 76 11.18 -3.26 -2.31
N ILE A 77 11.61 -4.41 -1.77
CA ILE A 77 10.90 -5.12 -0.69
C ILE A 77 10.75 -4.22 0.54
N ALA A 78 11.80 -3.51 0.93
CA ALA A 78 11.74 -2.60 2.06
C ALA A 78 10.68 -1.51 1.83
N ALA A 79 10.65 -0.90 0.65
CA ALA A 79 9.69 0.16 0.31
C ALA A 79 8.24 -0.32 0.32
N VAL A 80 7.93 -1.48 -0.33
CA VAL A 80 6.55 -1.99 -0.41
C VAL A 80 6.02 -2.52 0.91
N SER A 81 6.90 -2.79 1.88
CA SER A 81 6.55 -3.31 3.21
C SER A 81 6.27 -2.22 4.24
N VAL A 82 6.53 -0.97 3.93
CA VAL A 82 6.29 0.15 4.86
C VAL A 82 4.80 0.49 4.89
N ASP A 83 4.28 0.70 6.10
CA ASP A 83 2.92 1.17 6.32
C ASP A 83 2.83 2.67 6.05
N SER A 84 2.31 3.02 4.88
CA SER A 84 2.12 4.42 4.47
C SER A 84 1.11 5.19 5.35
N TYR A 85 0.28 4.50 6.16
CA TYR A 85 -0.60 5.18 7.12
C TYR A 85 0.15 5.94 8.22
N LYS A 86 1.42 5.60 8.46
CA LYS A 86 2.25 6.30 9.46
C LYS A 86 2.69 7.70 9.03
N PHE A 87 2.57 8.02 7.74
CA PHE A 87 3.04 9.29 7.17
C PHE A 87 1.92 10.33 6.98
N LYS A 88 0.80 10.15 7.71
CA LYS A 88 -0.31 11.12 7.72
C LYS A 88 0.09 12.40 8.47
N ASN A 89 0.69 13.32 7.77
CA ASN A 89 0.75 14.72 8.19
C ASN A 89 0.17 15.65 7.11
N THR A 90 -0.72 15.13 6.25
CA THR A 90 -1.38 15.97 5.25
C THR A 90 -2.81 16.23 5.67
N THR A 91 -3.17 17.51 5.69
CA THR A 91 -4.53 18.06 5.84
C THR A 91 -5.45 17.70 4.67
N THR A 92 -5.05 16.79 3.80
CA THR A 92 -5.88 16.31 2.69
C THR A 92 -6.80 15.19 3.17
N PRO A 93 -8.08 15.21 2.73
CA PRO A 93 -9.03 14.14 3.04
C PRO A 93 -8.46 12.78 2.61
N ILE A 94 -8.87 11.74 3.34
CA ILE A 94 -8.52 10.34 3.07
C ILE A 94 -9.14 9.94 1.73
N ASP A 95 -8.59 10.42 0.63
CA ASP A 95 -8.84 9.83 -0.66
C ASP A 95 -8.10 8.49 -0.69
N ALA A 96 -8.83 7.42 -1.00
CA ALA A 96 -8.40 6.03 -0.94
C ALA A 96 -7.28 5.65 -1.94
N ASN A 97 -6.52 6.62 -2.39
CA ASN A 97 -5.36 6.49 -3.27
C ASN A 97 -4.06 6.68 -2.48
N PHE A 98 -3.90 5.96 -1.36
CA PHE A 98 -2.57 5.83 -0.80
C PHE A 98 -1.72 5.04 -1.78
N ASP A 99 -0.90 5.78 -2.50
CA ASP A 99 0.04 5.26 -3.45
C ASP A 99 1.09 4.44 -2.71
N ASN A 100 0.99 3.11 -2.86
CA ASN A 100 2.03 2.21 -2.37
C ASN A 100 3.26 2.33 -3.28
N ALA A 101 4.44 2.09 -2.72
CA ALA A 101 5.70 2.11 -3.48
C ALA A 101 5.69 1.19 -4.72
N MET A 102 4.78 0.19 -4.79
CA MET A 102 4.60 -0.67 -5.96
C MET A 102 4.37 0.09 -7.27
N GLN A 103 3.75 1.27 -7.23
CA GLN A 103 3.53 2.09 -8.44
C GLN A 103 4.82 2.58 -9.10
N TYR A 104 5.91 2.68 -8.33
CA TYR A 104 7.22 3.13 -8.81
C TYR A 104 8.12 1.99 -9.27
N ILE A 105 7.67 0.72 -9.14
CA ILE A 105 8.47 -0.45 -9.52
C ILE A 105 8.02 -0.94 -10.88
N LYS A 106 8.91 -0.79 -11.85
CA LYS A 106 8.75 -1.41 -13.16
C LYS A 106 9.20 -2.87 -13.08
N ASP A 107 8.39 -3.80 -13.58
CA ASP A 107 8.70 -5.23 -13.63
C ASP A 107 9.14 -5.85 -12.28
N PRO A 108 8.31 -5.77 -11.22
CA PRO A 108 8.66 -6.29 -9.90
C PRO A 108 8.87 -7.81 -9.95
N SER A 109 9.91 -8.31 -9.25
CA SER A 109 10.13 -9.75 -9.08
C SER A 109 8.96 -10.41 -8.32
N GLU A 110 8.82 -11.72 -8.41
CA GLU A 110 7.78 -12.45 -7.66
C GLU A 110 7.90 -12.25 -6.15
N ARG A 111 9.12 -12.13 -5.63
CA ARG A 111 9.37 -11.85 -4.20
C ARG A 111 8.86 -10.46 -3.79
N VAL A 112 9.05 -9.46 -4.63
CA VAL A 112 8.53 -8.10 -4.40
C VAL A 112 7.00 -8.11 -4.44
N LYS A 113 6.39 -8.79 -5.44
CA LYS A 113 4.93 -8.95 -5.54
C LYS A 113 4.35 -9.61 -4.29
N VAL A 114 4.94 -10.72 -3.86
CA VAL A 114 4.52 -11.42 -2.64
C VAL A 114 4.66 -10.52 -1.41
N ALA A 115 5.78 -9.83 -1.24
CA ALA A 115 5.99 -8.93 -0.12
C ALA A 115 4.94 -7.80 -0.07
N ALA A 116 4.63 -7.19 -1.21
CA ALA A 116 3.63 -6.15 -1.32
C ALA A 116 2.22 -6.65 -0.99
N VAL A 117 1.79 -7.74 -1.62
CA VAL A 117 0.43 -8.30 -1.47
C VAL A 117 0.20 -8.88 -0.08
N SER A 118 1.19 -9.57 0.50
CA SER A 118 1.07 -10.12 1.86
C SER A 118 1.00 -9.01 2.92
N LYS A 119 1.54 -7.85 2.65
CA LYS A 119 1.45 -6.71 3.55
C LYS A 119 0.17 -5.89 3.35
N PHE A 120 -0.18 -5.65 2.10
CA PHE A 120 -1.33 -4.84 1.69
C PHE A 120 -2.01 -5.47 0.49
N GLY A 121 -3.09 -6.21 0.69
CA GLY A 121 -3.82 -6.94 -0.36
C GLY A 121 -4.19 -6.06 -1.55
N TYR A 122 -4.55 -4.78 -1.31
CA TYR A 122 -4.91 -3.83 -2.38
C TYR A 122 -3.77 -3.55 -3.37
N THR A 123 -2.52 -3.87 -3.06
CA THR A 123 -1.38 -3.67 -3.96
C THR A 123 -1.47 -4.56 -5.20
N ILE A 124 -2.35 -5.56 -5.21
CA ILE A 124 -2.66 -6.38 -6.37
C ILE A 124 -3.07 -5.53 -7.59
N LYS A 125 -3.61 -4.32 -7.38
CA LYS A 125 -3.99 -3.38 -8.45
C LYS A 125 -2.81 -2.93 -9.32
N TYR A 126 -1.59 -2.99 -8.79
CA TYR A 126 -0.36 -2.61 -9.51
C TYR A 126 0.30 -3.79 -10.23
N ILE A 127 -0.24 -5.00 -10.12
CA ILE A 127 0.30 -6.21 -10.76
C ILE A 127 -0.53 -6.53 -11.99
N GLU A 128 0.07 -6.40 -13.17
CA GLU A 128 -0.63 -6.46 -14.45
C GLU A 128 -1.30 -7.82 -14.70
N LYS A 129 -0.63 -8.94 -14.39
CA LYS A 129 -1.13 -10.31 -14.55
C LYS A 129 -0.83 -11.13 -13.30
N PRO A 130 -1.57 -10.88 -12.19
CA PRO A 130 -1.31 -11.61 -10.96
C PRO A 130 -1.70 -13.08 -11.09
N SER A 131 -0.88 -13.99 -10.56
CA SER A 131 -1.22 -15.40 -10.45
C SER A 131 -2.42 -15.63 -9.54
N GLU A 132 -3.14 -16.76 -9.69
CA GLU A 132 -4.26 -17.11 -8.80
C GLU A 132 -3.81 -17.18 -7.34
N ARG A 133 -2.58 -17.63 -7.08
CA ARG A 133 -1.99 -17.63 -5.74
C ARG A 133 -1.87 -16.21 -5.17
N LEU A 134 -1.39 -15.25 -5.94
CA LEU A 134 -1.30 -13.85 -5.51
C LEU A 134 -2.69 -13.23 -5.30
N LYS A 135 -3.67 -13.56 -6.14
CA LYS A 135 -5.06 -13.13 -5.98
C LYS A 135 -5.65 -13.66 -4.67
N MET A 136 -5.45 -14.96 -4.37
CA MET A 136 -5.90 -15.57 -3.12
C MET A 136 -5.25 -14.89 -1.93
N MET A 137 -3.93 -14.71 -1.95
CA MET A 137 -3.19 -14.00 -0.90
C MET A 137 -3.72 -12.56 -0.70
N ALA A 138 -4.06 -11.85 -1.77
CA ALA A 138 -4.65 -10.51 -1.68
C ALA A 138 -6.00 -10.52 -0.95
N ILE A 139 -6.84 -11.51 -1.22
CA ILE A 139 -8.14 -11.70 -0.55
C ILE A 139 -7.96 -12.07 0.92
N GLU A 140 -7.04 -12.97 1.24
CA GLU A 140 -6.72 -13.36 2.61
C GLU A 140 -6.20 -12.18 3.43
N THR A 141 -5.43 -11.28 2.80
CA THR A 141 -4.90 -10.07 3.44
C THR A 141 -5.98 -9.00 3.59
N ASP A 142 -6.74 -8.74 2.53
CA ASP A 142 -7.84 -7.79 2.46
C ASP A 142 -8.88 -8.24 1.42
N PRO A 143 -10.06 -8.72 1.85
CA PRO A 143 -11.08 -9.25 0.93
C PRO A 143 -11.65 -8.19 -0.03
N VAL A 144 -11.55 -6.89 0.31
CA VAL A 144 -11.94 -5.79 -0.59
C VAL A 144 -11.05 -5.74 -1.83
N SER A 145 -9.87 -6.38 -1.80
CA SER A 145 -8.97 -6.48 -2.95
C SER A 145 -9.59 -7.14 -4.18
N ILE A 146 -10.68 -7.90 -4.01
CA ILE A 146 -11.43 -8.51 -5.13
C ILE A 146 -11.90 -7.49 -6.15
N LYS A 147 -12.16 -6.25 -5.75
CA LYS A 147 -12.58 -5.15 -6.65
C LYS A 147 -11.55 -4.80 -7.72
N TYR A 148 -10.30 -5.17 -7.50
CA TYR A 148 -9.20 -4.95 -8.45
C TYR A 148 -8.95 -6.15 -9.37
N MET A 149 -9.72 -7.23 -9.22
CA MET A 149 -9.56 -8.46 -10.00
C MET A 149 -10.58 -8.51 -11.12
N LYS A 150 -10.10 -8.56 -12.36
CA LYS A 150 -10.96 -8.72 -13.52
C LYS A 150 -11.42 -10.17 -13.61
N ASN A 151 -12.74 -10.41 -13.61
CA ASN A 151 -13.36 -11.75 -13.69
C ASN A 151 -12.77 -12.74 -12.66
N PRO A 152 -12.90 -12.50 -11.35
CA PRO A 152 -12.39 -13.43 -10.35
C PRO A 152 -13.11 -14.78 -10.43
N SER A 153 -12.35 -15.88 -10.26
CA SER A 153 -12.91 -17.23 -10.22
C SER A 153 -13.94 -17.38 -9.10
N GLU A 154 -14.83 -18.37 -9.19
CA GLU A 154 -15.80 -18.66 -8.12
C GLU A 154 -15.10 -18.90 -6.79
N GLU A 155 -13.96 -19.59 -6.79
CA GLU A 155 -13.16 -19.85 -5.59
C GLU A 155 -12.72 -18.54 -4.92
N LEU A 156 -12.18 -17.59 -5.68
CA LEU A 156 -11.79 -16.26 -5.18
C LEU A 156 -13.01 -15.48 -4.67
N GLN A 157 -14.14 -15.55 -5.38
CA GLN A 157 -15.37 -14.91 -4.95
C GLN A 157 -15.87 -15.48 -3.61
N ILE A 158 -15.87 -16.81 -3.46
CA ILE A 158 -16.25 -17.49 -2.21
C ILE A 158 -15.31 -17.09 -1.08
N ALA A 159 -13.99 -17.13 -1.32
CA ALA A 159 -13.00 -16.73 -0.31
C ALA A 159 -13.25 -15.29 0.18
N ALA A 160 -13.55 -14.37 -0.73
CA ALA A 160 -13.79 -12.97 -0.40
C ALA A 160 -15.07 -12.79 0.44
N VAL A 161 -16.24 -13.36 0.02
CA VAL A 161 -17.50 -13.20 0.77
C VAL A 161 -17.51 -14.01 2.07
N SER A 162 -16.71 -15.08 2.15
CA SER A 162 -16.59 -15.93 3.34
C SER A 162 -15.61 -15.40 4.37
N HIS A 163 -14.81 -14.38 4.03
CA HIS A 163 -13.79 -13.86 4.92
C HIS A 163 -14.35 -13.45 6.28
N PRO A 164 -13.69 -13.75 7.41
CA PRO A 164 -14.20 -13.51 8.77
C PRO A 164 -14.26 -12.04 9.19
N ARG A 165 -13.60 -11.15 8.48
CA ARG A 165 -13.71 -9.70 8.78
C ARG A 165 -15.15 -9.22 8.57
N PRO A 166 -15.64 -8.27 9.43
CA PRO A 166 -17.08 -7.97 9.58
C PRO A 166 -17.80 -7.45 8.34
N ASN A 167 -17.09 -7.15 7.25
CA ASN A 167 -17.65 -6.50 6.06
C ASN A 167 -17.88 -7.46 4.86
N GLY A 168 -18.08 -8.75 5.11
CA GLY A 168 -18.44 -9.70 4.05
C GLY A 168 -19.65 -9.27 3.22
N SER A 169 -20.63 -8.59 3.84
CA SER A 169 -21.79 -8.00 3.17
C SER A 169 -21.40 -6.86 2.20
N ILE A 170 -20.34 -6.13 2.50
CA ILE A 170 -19.84 -5.05 1.65
C ILE A 170 -19.06 -5.60 0.45
N ILE A 171 -18.50 -6.79 0.57
CA ILE A 171 -17.67 -7.41 -0.49
C ILE A 171 -18.48 -7.74 -1.73
N ILE A 172 -19.71 -8.27 -1.57
CA ILE A 172 -20.55 -8.74 -2.69
C ILE A 172 -20.81 -7.64 -3.73
N LYS A 173 -20.96 -6.39 -3.32
CA LYS A 173 -21.16 -5.24 -4.23
C LYS A 173 -19.98 -4.98 -5.17
N HIS A 174 -18.79 -5.46 -4.80
CA HIS A 174 -17.56 -5.32 -5.60
C HIS A 174 -17.38 -6.46 -6.59
N ILE A 175 -18.23 -7.49 -6.54
CA ILE A 175 -18.21 -8.60 -7.49
C ILE A 175 -19.20 -8.27 -8.60
N GLU A 176 -18.69 -8.08 -9.82
CA GLU A 176 -19.53 -7.67 -10.95
C GLU A 176 -20.52 -8.76 -11.37
N LYS A 177 -20.09 -10.02 -11.36
CA LYS A 177 -20.90 -11.20 -11.73
C LYS A 177 -20.77 -12.26 -10.64
N PRO A 178 -21.44 -12.10 -9.49
CA PRO A 178 -21.41 -13.10 -8.44
C PRO A 178 -22.14 -14.38 -8.89
N THR A 179 -21.50 -15.54 -8.73
CA THR A 179 -22.15 -16.81 -9.06
C THR A 179 -23.33 -17.08 -8.11
N PRO A 180 -24.33 -17.93 -8.50
CA PRO A 180 -25.44 -18.28 -7.62
C PRO A 180 -24.99 -18.76 -6.24
N LYS A 181 -23.95 -19.58 -6.18
CA LYS A 181 -23.38 -20.08 -4.93
C LYS A 181 -22.80 -18.96 -4.06
N VAL A 182 -22.12 -18.00 -4.67
CA VAL A 182 -21.55 -16.81 -3.97
C VAL A 182 -22.68 -15.95 -3.41
N GLN A 183 -23.74 -15.73 -4.19
CA GLN A 183 -24.92 -14.99 -3.76
C GLN A 183 -25.60 -15.65 -2.55
N LEU A 184 -25.76 -16.99 -2.57
CA LEU A 184 -26.32 -17.74 -1.45
C LEU A 184 -25.47 -17.61 -0.18
N ILE A 185 -24.16 -17.77 -0.30
CA ILE A 185 -23.26 -17.61 0.85
C ILE A 185 -23.38 -16.18 1.43
N ALA A 186 -23.43 -15.17 0.57
CA ALA A 186 -23.51 -13.78 1.01
C ALA A 186 -24.83 -13.48 1.74
N ILE A 187 -26.00 -13.90 1.17
CA ILE A 187 -27.32 -13.65 1.76
C ILE A 187 -27.53 -14.46 3.06
N GLN A 188 -26.98 -15.67 3.15
CA GLN A 188 -27.02 -16.47 4.38
C GLN A 188 -26.24 -15.81 5.52
N LYS A 189 -25.13 -15.15 5.21
CA LYS A 189 -24.35 -14.38 6.20
C LYS A 189 -25.06 -13.10 6.64
N ASN A 190 -25.74 -12.44 5.71
CA ASN A 190 -26.48 -11.21 6.00
C ASN A 190 -27.73 -11.12 5.10
N PRO A 191 -28.92 -11.43 5.63
CA PRO A 191 -30.18 -11.38 4.86
C PRO A 191 -30.59 -9.98 4.37
N TYR A 192 -29.95 -8.92 4.82
CA TYR A 192 -30.30 -7.53 4.47
C TYR A 192 -29.50 -6.95 3.29
N ILE A 193 -28.65 -7.75 2.62
CA ILE A 193 -27.76 -7.28 1.56
C ILE A 193 -28.29 -7.48 0.13
N LEU A 194 -29.58 -7.80 -0.04
CA LEU A 194 -30.14 -8.09 -1.36
C LEU A 194 -29.88 -6.97 -2.37
N SER A 195 -29.97 -5.72 -1.93
CA SER A 195 -29.71 -4.54 -2.77
C SER A 195 -28.25 -4.43 -3.24
N ASP A 196 -27.32 -5.06 -2.54
CA ASP A 196 -25.91 -5.06 -2.87
C ASP A 196 -25.54 -6.19 -3.85
N ILE A 197 -26.45 -7.14 -4.08
CA ILE A 197 -26.23 -8.28 -4.98
C ILE A 197 -26.66 -7.92 -6.40
N LYS A 198 -25.71 -7.92 -7.32
CA LYS A 198 -26.00 -7.69 -8.74
C LYS A 198 -26.69 -8.92 -9.35
N ASN A 199 -27.87 -8.72 -9.95
CA ASN A 199 -28.68 -9.77 -10.57
C ASN A 199 -28.98 -10.96 -9.63
N PRO A 200 -29.67 -10.74 -8.49
CA PRO A 200 -29.95 -11.78 -7.54
C PRO A 200 -30.85 -12.87 -8.13
N THR A 201 -30.54 -14.14 -7.85
CA THR A 201 -31.36 -15.27 -8.23
C THR A 201 -32.67 -15.28 -7.44
N ASP A 202 -33.73 -16.01 -7.96
CA ASP A 202 -35.02 -16.08 -7.26
C ASP A 202 -34.88 -16.77 -5.89
N GLU A 203 -34.00 -17.75 -5.76
CA GLU A 203 -33.68 -18.40 -4.50
C GLU A 203 -33.12 -17.40 -3.49
N VAL A 204 -32.20 -16.54 -3.93
CA VAL A 204 -31.58 -15.49 -3.08
C VAL A 204 -32.60 -14.45 -2.66
N LYS A 205 -33.53 -14.05 -3.56
CA LYS A 205 -34.63 -13.13 -3.25
C LYS A 205 -35.56 -13.69 -2.18
N ALA A 206 -35.83 -15.00 -2.23
CA ALA A 206 -36.69 -15.69 -1.28
C ALA A 206 -36.07 -15.76 0.14
N LEU A 207 -34.74 -15.69 0.26
CA LEU A 207 -34.02 -15.72 1.53
C LEU A 207 -33.77 -14.31 2.13
N ALA A 208 -34.03 -13.26 1.38
CA ALA A 208 -33.86 -11.88 1.82
C ALA A 208 -34.93 -11.48 2.83
N LYS A 209 -34.57 -10.56 3.76
CA LYS A 209 -35.48 -9.97 4.75
C LYS A 209 -35.64 -8.48 4.49
#